data_5d20e80a7c9de9e96d6893dd4e63e22d
#
_entry.id   5d20e80a7c9de9e96d6893dd4e63e22d
#
_cell.length_a   1.000
_cell.length_b   1.000
_cell.length_c   1.000
_cell.angle_alpha   90.00
_cell.angle_beta   90.00
_cell.angle_gamma   90.00
#
_symmetry.space_group_name_H-M   'P 1'
#
loop_
_entity.id
_entity.type
_entity.pdbx_description
1 polymer ?
#
loop_
_entity_poly.entity_id
_entity_poly.type
_entity_poly.pdbx_seq_one_letter_code
_entity_poly.pdbx_strand_id
1 'polypeptide(L)'
;MKRFRKVYLEISNVCNLKCAFCPSTKRKPGIMAENTFTAILGKLRPYTDFLYFHLMGEPLCHPNLQRYLQIAGDFGFRVILTTNGTLLPKQKEILLSSPALHKVNISLHAFEANDVSVPFQTYLEGCCDFGTAAQGKCIVCYRLWNHGGADALNAQIIQTLQAHFPEEWVTERHGTRIGERIYLENGDKFDWPDLSAAEGDHRVFCYGLRDQLGVLCDGTVVPCCLDHEGDLALGNAFAQKLEEILNSPRAKSIYDGFSHR
;
A
#
# COMPACT_ATOMS: atom_id res chain seq x y z
N MET A 1 7.61 -16.49 -18.14
CA MET A 1 7.52 -15.09 -17.70
C MET A 1 7.70 -15.02 -16.20
N LYS A 2 8.44 -14.03 -15.69
CA LYS A 2 8.64 -13.85 -14.26
C LYS A 2 7.33 -13.32 -13.63
N ARG A 3 6.89 -13.94 -12.54
CA ARG A 3 5.67 -13.54 -11.84
C ARG A 3 6.03 -12.80 -10.54
N PHE A 4 5.51 -11.58 -10.39
CA PHE A 4 5.69 -10.79 -9.17
C PHE A 4 4.64 -11.16 -8.12
N ARG A 5 5.07 -11.20 -6.86
CA ARG A 5 4.16 -11.37 -5.71
C ARG A 5 3.43 -10.08 -5.38
N LYS A 6 4.10 -8.93 -5.57
CA LYS A 6 3.56 -7.61 -5.25
C LYS A 6 3.75 -6.68 -6.44
N VAL A 7 2.67 -6.22 -7.01
CA VAL A 7 2.69 -5.14 -7.98
C VAL A 7 1.94 -3.96 -7.39
N TYR A 8 2.67 -2.88 -7.16
CA TYR A 8 2.13 -1.62 -6.69
C TYR A 8 1.66 -0.82 -7.89
N LEU A 9 0.40 -0.43 -7.90
CA LEU A 9 -0.20 0.40 -8.93
C LEU A 9 -0.76 1.64 -8.26
N GLU A 10 -0.04 2.75 -8.37
CA GLU A 10 -0.44 4.02 -7.83
C GLU A 10 -1.59 4.59 -8.65
N ILE A 11 -2.82 4.38 -8.19
CA ILE A 11 -4.01 4.93 -8.87
C ILE A 11 -4.15 6.43 -8.68
N SER A 12 -3.53 6.98 -7.63
CA SER A 12 -3.43 8.40 -7.32
C SER A 12 -2.30 8.65 -6.34
N ASN A 13 -1.58 9.77 -6.46
CA ASN A 13 -0.61 10.24 -5.47
C ASN A 13 -1.19 11.35 -4.57
N VAL A 14 -2.49 11.61 -4.63
CA VAL A 14 -3.19 12.58 -3.79
C VAL A 14 -3.50 11.95 -2.43
N CYS A 15 -3.19 12.65 -1.35
CA CYS A 15 -3.49 12.23 0.03
C CYS A 15 -4.20 13.35 0.78
N ASN A 16 -5.12 12.98 1.66
CA ASN A 16 -5.81 13.91 2.56
C ASN A 16 -5.05 14.18 3.86
N LEU A 17 -3.91 13.51 4.10
CA LEU A 17 -3.04 13.72 5.26
C LEU A 17 -1.63 14.13 4.83
N LYS A 18 -0.84 14.60 5.82
CA LYS A 18 0.57 14.97 5.69
C LYS A 18 1.38 14.39 6.86
N CYS A 19 1.42 13.05 6.91
CA CYS A 19 2.09 12.35 8.02
C CYS A 19 3.55 12.76 8.17
N ALA A 20 3.99 13.04 9.41
CA ALA A 20 5.35 13.47 9.69
C ALA A 20 6.44 12.45 9.28
N PHE A 21 6.08 11.17 9.19
CA PHE A 21 6.99 10.10 8.73
C PHE A 21 6.97 9.87 7.21
N CYS A 22 6.00 10.48 6.49
CA CYS A 22 5.86 10.30 5.04
C CYS A 22 6.79 11.28 4.31
N PRO A 23 7.59 10.82 3.34
CA PRO A 23 8.46 11.71 2.56
C PRO A 23 7.67 12.67 1.68
N SER A 24 6.34 12.42 1.53
CA SER A 24 5.51 13.07 0.52
C SER A 24 6.06 12.83 -0.90
N THR A 25 5.59 13.56 -1.88
CA THR A 25 6.16 13.49 -3.24
C THR A 25 6.25 14.89 -3.86
N LYS A 26 7.32 15.13 -4.59
CA LYS A 26 7.53 16.35 -5.39
C LYS A 26 6.85 16.25 -6.76
N ARG A 27 6.38 15.06 -7.14
CA ARG A 27 5.65 14.84 -8.40
C ARG A 27 4.33 15.63 -8.38
N LYS A 28 3.87 16.06 -9.56
CA LYS A 28 2.57 16.72 -9.68
C LYS A 28 1.45 15.83 -9.14
N PRO A 29 0.49 16.37 -8.37
CA PRO A 29 -0.71 15.63 -7.99
C PRO A 29 -1.38 15.05 -9.23
N GLY A 30 -1.68 13.76 -9.20
CA GLY A 30 -2.23 13.03 -10.34
C GLY A 30 -3.17 11.92 -9.91
N ILE A 31 -4.10 11.63 -10.80
CA ILE A 31 -5.03 10.51 -10.72
C ILE A 31 -4.90 9.77 -12.05
N MET A 32 -4.67 8.46 -12.01
CA MET A 32 -4.60 7.64 -13.22
C MET A 32 -5.98 7.61 -13.90
N ALA A 33 -6.06 7.93 -15.17
CA ALA A 33 -7.32 7.90 -15.91
C ALA A 33 -7.81 6.45 -16.13
N GLU A 34 -9.13 6.24 -16.20
CA GLU A 34 -9.75 4.90 -16.31
C GLU A 34 -9.25 4.12 -17.53
N ASN A 35 -9.15 4.76 -18.69
CA ASN A 35 -8.66 4.12 -19.92
C ASN A 35 -7.21 3.66 -19.77
N THR A 36 -6.37 4.47 -19.14
CA THR A 36 -4.97 4.17 -18.87
C THR A 36 -4.85 3.04 -17.85
N PHE A 37 -5.63 3.11 -16.77
CA PHE A 37 -5.73 2.06 -15.77
C PHE A 37 -6.10 0.71 -16.41
N THR A 38 -7.15 0.68 -17.23
CA THR A 38 -7.60 -0.52 -17.93
C THR A 38 -6.51 -1.09 -18.84
N ALA A 39 -5.82 -0.23 -19.60
CA ALA A 39 -4.71 -0.65 -20.47
C ALA A 39 -3.53 -1.25 -19.67
N ILE A 40 -3.20 -0.65 -18.54
CA ILE A 40 -2.14 -1.13 -17.64
C ILE A 40 -2.49 -2.49 -17.06
N LEU A 41 -3.74 -2.72 -16.65
CA LEU A 41 -4.18 -4.01 -16.12
C LEU A 41 -3.93 -5.14 -17.12
N GLY A 42 -4.24 -4.91 -18.40
CA GLY A 42 -3.94 -5.87 -19.46
C GLY A 42 -2.45 -6.21 -19.58
N LYS A 43 -1.56 -5.20 -19.40
CA LYS A 43 -0.11 -5.41 -19.40
C LYS A 43 0.39 -6.12 -18.14
N LEU A 44 -0.24 -5.92 -16.97
CA LEU A 44 0.18 -6.49 -15.69
C LEU A 44 -0.33 -7.93 -15.48
N ARG A 45 -1.47 -8.29 -16.09
CA ARG A 45 -2.13 -9.59 -15.86
C ARG A 45 -1.22 -10.82 -16.03
N PRO A 46 -0.31 -10.88 -17.02
CA PRO A 46 0.63 -12.00 -17.15
C PRO A 46 1.66 -12.11 -16.03
N TYR A 47 1.83 -11.07 -15.20
CA TYR A 47 2.93 -10.96 -14.23
C TYR A 47 2.49 -11.14 -12.78
N THR A 48 1.22 -10.86 -12.45
CA THR A 48 0.71 -10.94 -11.08
C THR A 48 -0.79 -11.24 -11.03
N ASP A 49 -1.25 -11.75 -9.89
CA ASP A 49 -2.67 -11.85 -9.53
C ASP A 49 -3.08 -10.79 -8.51
N PHE A 50 -2.11 -10.07 -7.92
CA PHE A 50 -2.33 -9.13 -6.84
C PHE A 50 -1.91 -7.72 -7.22
N LEU A 51 -2.80 -6.75 -6.98
CA LEU A 51 -2.51 -5.33 -7.14
C LEU A 51 -2.59 -4.60 -5.80
N TYR A 52 -1.59 -3.84 -5.50
CA TYR A 52 -1.53 -2.94 -4.36
C TYR A 52 -1.85 -1.53 -4.85
N PHE A 53 -3.03 -0.99 -4.52
CA PHE A 53 -3.48 0.33 -4.99
C PHE A 53 -2.87 1.47 -4.19
N HIS A 54 -1.60 1.37 -3.89
CA HIS A 54 -0.84 2.42 -3.25
C HIS A 54 0.61 2.38 -3.68
N LEU A 55 1.24 3.51 -3.61
CA LEU A 55 2.66 3.75 -3.59
C LEU A 55 2.84 5.02 -2.78
N MET A 56 2.39 6.16 -3.32
CA MET A 56 2.09 7.37 -2.56
C MET A 56 0.58 7.63 -2.58
N GLY A 57 0.13 8.63 -1.82
CA GLY A 57 -1.27 9.04 -1.77
C GLY A 57 -2.15 8.17 -0.85
N GLU A 58 -3.44 8.47 -0.86
CA GLU A 58 -4.49 7.74 -0.14
C GLU A 58 -5.49 7.17 -1.16
N PRO A 59 -5.56 5.85 -1.35
CA PRO A 59 -6.43 5.26 -2.36
C PRO A 59 -7.92 5.55 -2.11
N LEU A 60 -8.35 5.76 -0.86
CA LEU A 60 -9.74 6.09 -0.54
C LEU A 60 -10.12 7.52 -0.95
N CYS A 61 -9.16 8.38 -1.29
CA CYS A 61 -9.41 9.68 -1.89
C CYS A 61 -9.74 9.60 -3.38
N HIS A 62 -9.54 8.44 -4.03
CA HIS A 62 -9.79 8.30 -5.47
C HIS A 62 -11.29 8.44 -5.78
N PRO A 63 -11.72 9.40 -6.62
CA PRO A 63 -13.14 9.70 -6.82
C PRO A 63 -13.94 8.53 -7.42
N ASN A 64 -13.28 7.67 -8.19
CA ASN A 64 -13.89 6.54 -8.88
C ASN A 64 -13.41 5.18 -8.33
N LEU A 65 -13.06 5.09 -7.03
CA LEU A 65 -12.50 3.88 -6.42
C LEU A 65 -13.34 2.63 -6.70
N GLN A 66 -14.67 2.74 -6.57
CA GLN A 66 -15.60 1.63 -6.85
C GLN A 66 -15.41 1.08 -8.27
N ARG A 67 -15.31 1.97 -9.26
CA ARG A 67 -15.13 1.60 -10.66
C ARG A 67 -13.80 0.90 -10.89
N TYR A 68 -12.72 1.38 -10.25
CA TYR A 68 -11.38 0.79 -10.35
C TYR A 68 -11.31 -0.60 -9.71
N LEU A 69 -11.97 -0.79 -8.57
CA LEU A 69 -12.11 -2.10 -7.95
C LEU A 69 -12.88 -3.07 -8.87
N GLN A 70 -13.98 -2.61 -9.49
CA GLN A 70 -14.75 -3.42 -10.44
C GLN A 70 -13.89 -3.85 -11.63
N ILE A 71 -13.22 -2.90 -12.30
CA ILE A 71 -12.36 -3.19 -13.46
C ILE A 71 -11.25 -4.17 -13.06
N ALA A 72 -10.61 -3.99 -11.91
CA ALA A 72 -9.59 -4.91 -11.43
C ALA A 72 -10.15 -6.32 -11.23
N GLY A 73 -11.37 -6.43 -10.70
CA GLY A 73 -12.10 -7.70 -10.55
C GLY A 73 -12.42 -8.36 -11.89
N ASP A 74 -12.88 -7.59 -12.87
CA ASP A 74 -13.18 -8.07 -14.24
C ASP A 74 -11.93 -8.63 -14.93
N PHE A 75 -10.75 -8.07 -14.63
CA PHE A 75 -9.45 -8.62 -15.06
C PHE A 75 -8.96 -9.80 -14.22
N GLY A 76 -9.69 -10.21 -13.16
CA GLY A 76 -9.34 -11.32 -12.27
C GLY A 76 -8.24 -11.00 -11.26
N PHE A 77 -8.00 -9.72 -10.94
CA PHE A 77 -7.06 -9.33 -9.90
C PHE A 77 -7.69 -9.37 -8.51
N ARG A 78 -6.83 -9.61 -7.52
CA ARG A 78 -7.10 -9.39 -6.11
C ARG A 78 -6.45 -8.09 -5.67
N VAL A 79 -7.23 -7.19 -5.10
CA VAL A 79 -6.77 -5.85 -4.72
C VAL A 79 -6.43 -5.79 -3.24
N ILE A 80 -5.29 -5.18 -2.94
CA ILE A 80 -4.83 -4.87 -1.60
C ILE A 80 -4.73 -3.35 -1.48
N LEU A 81 -5.37 -2.80 -0.45
CA LEU A 81 -5.30 -1.39 -0.12
C LEU A 81 -4.41 -1.15 1.10
N THR A 82 -3.73 -0.03 1.12
CA THR A 82 -3.17 0.55 2.36
C THR A 82 -3.75 1.94 2.50
N THR A 83 -4.36 2.21 3.65
CA THR A 83 -5.08 3.45 3.92
C THR A 83 -4.70 4.02 5.29
N ASN A 84 -4.81 5.33 5.43
CA ASN A 84 -4.71 6.01 6.72
C ASN A 84 -5.98 5.86 7.58
N GLY A 85 -7.03 5.23 7.06
CA GLY A 85 -8.25 4.91 7.78
C GLY A 85 -9.29 6.03 7.88
N THR A 86 -8.94 7.28 7.67
CA THR A 86 -9.85 8.44 7.91
C THR A 86 -11.11 8.42 7.05
N LEU A 87 -11.08 7.79 5.89
CA LEU A 87 -12.21 7.71 4.96
C LEU A 87 -12.94 6.36 5.00
N LEU A 88 -12.54 5.43 5.86
CA LEU A 88 -13.18 4.11 5.95
C LEU A 88 -14.69 4.20 6.23
N PRO A 89 -15.19 5.04 7.16
CA PRO A 89 -16.64 5.13 7.39
C PRO A 89 -17.42 5.50 6.11
N LYS A 90 -16.85 6.40 5.29
CA LYS A 90 -17.48 6.84 4.03
C LYS A 90 -17.40 5.80 2.93
N GLN A 91 -16.32 5.01 2.87
CA GLN A 91 -16.04 4.08 1.78
C GLN A 91 -16.41 2.61 2.12
N LYS A 92 -16.89 2.35 3.33
CA LYS A 92 -17.14 1.00 3.85
C LYS A 92 -17.97 0.13 2.90
N GLU A 93 -19.12 0.62 2.46
CA GLU A 93 -20.02 -0.15 1.59
C GLU A 93 -19.39 -0.47 0.22
N ILE A 94 -18.70 0.50 -0.37
CA ILE A 94 -17.99 0.33 -1.63
C ILE A 94 -16.91 -0.74 -1.50
N LEU A 95 -16.14 -0.69 -0.44
CA LEU A 95 -15.06 -1.65 -0.18
C LEU A 95 -15.61 -3.06 0.06
N LEU A 96 -16.58 -3.20 0.95
CA LEU A 96 -17.10 -4.50 1.37
C LEU A 96 -18.04 -5.16 0.34
N SER A 97 -18.55 -4.42 -0.63
CA SER A 97 -19.30 -4.97 -1.77
C SER A 97 -18.40 -5.45 -2.93
N SER A 98 -17.13 -5.09 -2.93
CA SER A 98 -16.23 -5.45 -4.03
C SER A 98 -15.65 -6.85 -3.88
N PRO A 99 -15.91 -7.78 -4.83
CA PRO A 99 -15.30 -9.11 -4.81
C PRO A 99 -13.80 -9.10 -5.11
N ALA A 100 -13.29 -8.02 -5.70
CA ALA A 100 -11.86 -7.86 -5.97
C ALA A 100 -11.06 -7.52 -4.71
N LEU A 101 -11.70 -6.96 -3.67
CA LEU A 101 -11.01 -6.57 -2.45
C LEU A 101 -10.54 -7.80 -1.68
N HIS A 102 -9.24 -7.95 -1.55
CA HIS A 102 -8.60 -9.07 -0.87
C HIS A 102 -8.10 -8.73 0.52
N LYS A 103 -7.47 -7.56 0.67
CA LYS A 103 -6.91 -7.11 1.95
C LYS A 103 -6.94 -5.59 2.08
N VAL A 104 -7.21 -5.11 3.29
CA VAL A 104 -7.05 -3.70 3.68
C VAL A 104 -6.04 -3.60 4.81
N ASN A 105 -4.97 -2.87 4.59
CA ASN A 105 -4.03 -2.47 5.63
C ASN A 105 -4.43 -1.08 6.12
N ILE A 106 -4.65 -0.94 7.42
CA ILE A 106 -5.04 0.32 8.05
C ILE A 106 -3.88 0.82 8.90
N SER A 107 -3.27 1.93 8.49
CA SER A 107 -2.12 2.52 9.18
C SER A 107 -2.60 3.38 10.36
N LEU A 108 -2.93 2.77 11.51
CA LEU A 108 -3.47 3.48 12.67
C LEU A 108 -2.50 4.53 13.22
N HIS A 109 -1.19 4.28 13.13
CA HIS A 109 -0.13 5.21 13.50
C HIS A 109 -0.13 6.51 12.66
N ALA A 110 -0.84 6.54 11.53
CA ALA A 110 -0.96 7.75 10.72
C ALA A 110 -1.74 8.85 11.43
N PHE A 111 -2.63 8.53 12.38
CA PHE A 111 -3.41 9.52 13.11
C PHE A 111 -2.52 10.42 13.95
N GLU A 112 -1.66 9.84 14.78
CA GLU A 112 -0.76 10.59 15.69
C GLU A 112 0.26 11.46 14.94
N ALA A 113 0.59 11.08 13.70
CA ALA A 113 1.52 11.82 12.85
C ALA A 113 0.89 13.03 12.13
N ASN A 114 -0.36 13.38 12.46
CA ASN A 114 -1.11 14.45 11.80
C ASN A 114 -1.93 15.26 12.80
N ASP A 115 -2.26 16.48 12.40
CA ASP A 115 -3.32 17.28 13.04
C ASP A 115 -4.65 16.98 12.34
N VAL A 116 -5.38 16.00 12.87
CA VAL A 116 -6.65 15.54 12.30
C VAL A 116 -7.81 16.17 13.06
N SER A 117 -8.75 16.78 12.35
CA SER A 117 -9.89 17.48 12.94
C SER A 117 -10.94 16.56 13.61
N VAL A 118 -10.93 15.27 13.25
CA VAL A 118 -11.83 14.27 13.84
C VAL A 118 -11.26 13.80 15.18
N PRO A 119 -12.08 13.68 16.26
CA PRO A 119 -11.62 13.14 17.53
C PRO A 119 -11.03 11.73 17.36
N PHE A 120 -9.93 11.47 18.05
CA PHE A 120 -9.21 10.20 17.94
C PHE A 120 -10.11 8.98 18.18
N GLN A 121 -10.96 9.04 19.22
CA GLN A 121 -11.87 7.93 19.51
C GLN A 121 -12.84 7.66 18.35
N THR A 122 -13.41 8.70 17.74
CA THR A 122 -14.32 8.58 16.60
C THR A 122 -13.62 7.96 15.39
N TYR A 123 -12.36 8.35 15.14
CA TYR A 123 -11.54 7.76 14.10
C TYR A 123 -11.29 6.27 14.35
N LEU A 124 -10.86 5.94 15.57
CA LEU A 124 -10.50 4.56 15.93
C LEU A 124 -11.71 3.63 15.89
N GLU A 125 -12.86 4.07 16.42
CA GLU A 125 -14.14 3.35 16.32
C GLU A 125 -14.51 3.08 14.86
N GLY A 126 -14.40 4.08 13.99
CA GLY A 126 -14.66 3.90 12.56
C GLY A 126 -13.75 2.86 11.89
N CYS A 127 -12.48 2.78 12.31
CA CYS A 127 -11.57 1.73 11.84
C CYS A 127 -11.95 0.35 12.38
N CYS A 128 -12.33 0.25 13.65
CA CYS A 128 -12.78 -1.00 14.29
C CYS A 128 -14.10 -1.50 13.68
N ASP A 129 -15.07 -0.61 13.47
CA ASP A 129 -16.34 -0.92 12.81
C ASP A 129 -16.15 -1.47 11.40
N PHE A 130 -15.18 -0.92 10.66
CA PHE A 130 -14.81 -1.47 9.36
C PHE A 130 -14.28 -2.89 9.50
N GLY A 131 -13.36 -3.14 10.44
CA GLY A 131 -12.80 -4.47 10.67
C GLY A 131 -13.87 -5.51 11.04
N THR A 132 -14.77 -5.15 11.94
CA THR A 132 -15.90 -6.01 12.32
C THR A 132 -16.80 -6.35 11.12
N ALA A 133 -17.15 -5.36 10.31
CA ALA A 133 -17.98 -5.56 9.11
C ALA A 133 -17.26 -6.32 7.98
N ALA A 134 -15.93 -6.36 8.01
CA ALA A 134 -15.08 -7.02 7.02
C ALA A 134 -14.85 -8.52 7.31
N GLN A 135 -15.21 -9.01 8.51
CA GLN A 135 -15.07 -10.43 8.85
C GLN A 135 -15.76 -11.31 7.81
N GLY A 136 -15.09 -12.38 7.42
CA GLY A 136 -15.56 -13.28 6.36
C GLY A 136 -15.45 -12.74 4.92
N LYS A 137 -15.27 -11.43 4.70
CA LYS A 137 -15.24 -10.80 3.36
C LYS A 137 -13.81 -10.56 2.85
N CYS A 138 -12.97 -9.88 3.63
CA CYS A 138 -11.59 -9.61 3.25
C CYS A 138 -10.67 -9.71 4.48
N ILE A 139 -9.36 -9.67 4.24
CA ILE A 139 -8.37 -9.60 5.32
C ILE A 139 -8.25 -8.14 5.76
N VAL A 140 -8.27 -7.87 7.06
CA VAL A 140 -7.93 -6.56 7.62
C VAL A 140 -6.67 -6.68 8.44
N CYS A 141 -5.77 -5.72 8.25
CA CYS A 141 -4.53 -5.64 8.99
C CYS A 141 -4.36 -4.23 9.55
N TYR A 142 -4.53 -4.09 10.84
CA TYR A 142 -4.17 -2.89 11.58
C TYR A 142 -2.65 -2.81 11.73
N ARG A 143 -2.07 -1.63 11.46
CA ARG A 143 -0.62 -1.43 11.49
C ARG A 143 -0.23 -0.36 12.49
N LEU A 144 0.74 -0.71 13.34
CA LEU A 144 1.47 0.16 14.24
C LEU A 144 2.95 0.07 13.91
N TRP A 145 3.36 0.69 12.78
CA TRP A 145 4.75 0.72 12.30
C TRP A 145 5.43 2.01 12.75
N ASN A 146 5.42 2.24 14.05
CA ASN A 146 5.88 3.47 14.68
C ASN A 146 6.74 3.23 15.93
N HIS A 147 7.19 2.01 16.18
CA HIS A 147 8.08 1.75 17.31
C HIS A 147 9.37 2.55 17.16
N GLY A 148 9.76 3.27 18.22
CA GLY A 148 10.86 4.25 18.17
C GLY A 148 10.50 5.60 17.50
N GLY A 149 9.22 5.86 17.25
CA GLY A 149 8.67 7.12 16.76
C GLY A 149 7.54 7.66 17.64
N ALA A 150 6.52 8.30 17.03
CA ALA A 150 5.31 8.74 17.71
C ALA A 150 4.41 7.54 18.02
N ASP A 151 4.39 7.09 19.25
CA ASP A 151 3.72 5.84 19.69
C ASP A 151 2.89 6.01 20.97
N ALA A 152 2.62 7.25 21.40
CA ALA A 152 1.89 7.54 22.64
C ALA A 152 0.44 7.02 22.60
N LEU A 153 -0.18 6.92 21.42
CA LEU A 153 -1.53 6.38 21.26
C LEU A 153 -1.61 4.85 21.17
N ASN A 154 -0.49 4.15 21.04
CA ASN A 154 -0.48 2.70 20.79
C ASN A 154 -1.21 1.92 21.91
N ALA A 155 -1.02 2.27 23.18
CA ALA A 155 -1.69 1.59 24.28
C ALA A 155 -3.23 1.73 24.20
N GLN A 156 -3.73 2.91 23.91
CA GLN A 156 -5.16 3.17 23.75
C GLN A 156 -5.72 2.44 22.51
N ILE A 157 -4.96 2.42 21.40
CA ILE A 157 -5.33 1.66 20.20
C ILE A 157 -5.49 0.18 20.53
N ILE A 158 -4.51 -0.42 21.19
CA ILE A 158 -4.52 -1.85 21.57
C ILE A 158 -5.73 -2.13 22.49
N GLN A 159 -5.97 -1.31 23.50
CA GLN A 159 -7.11 -1.45 24.40
C GLN A 159 -8.44 -1.41 23.65
N THR A 160 -8.61 -0.48 22.70
CA THR A 160 -9.83 -0.38 21.91
C THR A 160 -10.00 -1.60 20.99
N LEU A 161 -8.91 -2.04 20.34
CA LEU A 161 -8.95 -3.25 19.53
C LEU A 161 -9.31 -4.49 20.36
N GLN A 162 -8.82 -4.61 21.60
CA GLN A 162 -9.17 -5.71 22.51
C GLN A 162 -10.65 -5.69 22.90
N ALA A 163 -11.24 -4.50 23.05
CA ALA A 163 -12.68 -4.37 23.33
C ALA A 163 -13.55 -4.79 22.13
N HIS A 164 -13.12 -4.46 20.91
CA HIS A 164 -13.83 -4.84 19.66
C HIS A 164 -13.63 -6.29 19.25
N PHE A 165 -12.45 -6.86 19.55
CA PHE A 165 -12.05 -8.23 19.21
C PHE A 165 -11.63 -8.95 20.49
N PRO A 166 -12.61 -9.35 21.34
CA PRO A 166 -12.34 -9.91 22.68
C PRO A 166 -11.88 -11.36 22.67
N GLU A 167 -11.80 -12.01 21.51
CA GLU A 167 -11.29 -13.36 21.37
C GLU A 167 -9.80 -13.44 21.75
N GLU A 168 -9.28 -14.65 21.97
CA GLU A 168 -7.88 -14.85 22.25
C GLU A 168 -7.00 -14.41 21.08
N TRP A 169 -6.06 -13.51 21.35
CA TRP A 169 -5.11 -13.03 20.36
C TRP A 169 -3.96 -14.00 20.20
N VAL A 170 -3.72 -14.45 18.97
CA VAL A 170 -2.72 -15.47 18.66
C VAL A 170 -1.58 -14.85 17.85
N THR A 171 -0.35 -14.90 18.40
CA THR A 171 0.84 -14.46 17.65
C THR A 171 1.18 -15.45 16.56
N GLU A 172 1.25 -14.97 15.33
CA GLU A 172 1.61 -15.72 14.14
C GLU A 172 2.88 -15.13 13.50
N ARG A 173 3.40 -15.79 12.46
CA ARG A 173 4.65 -15.37 11.79
C ARG A 173 4.63 -13.91 11.27
N HIS A 174 3.47 -13.40 10.89
CA HIS A 174 3.31 -12.11 10.22
C HIS A 174 2.46 -11.11 10.99
N GLY A 175 2.36 -11.26 12.30
CA GLY A 175 1.60 -10.38 13.18
C GLY A 175 0.73 -11.16 14.15
N THR A 176 -0.09 -10.46 14.91
CA THR A 176 -1.02 -11.06 15.87
C THR A 176 -2.39 -11.16 15.24
N ARG A 177 -2.95 -12.37 15.14
CA ARG A 177 -4.35 -12.55 14.74
C ARG A 177 -5.23 -12.19 15.92
N ILE A 178 -6.16 -11.25 15.71
CA ILE A 178 -7.03 -10.69 16.73
C ILE A 178 -8.52 -10.98 16.50
N GLY A 179 -8.85 -11.61 15.37
CA GLY A 179 -10.20 -12.01 14.98
C GLY A 179 -10.17 -12.82 13.69
N GLU A 180 -11.34 -13.20 13.17
CA GLU A 180 -11.42 -13.95 11.91
C GLU A 180 -10.91 -13.09 10.74
N ARG A 181 -9.72 -13.44 10.20
CA ARG A 181 -8.99 -12.70 9.15
C ARG A 181 -8.65 -11.26 9.52
N ILE A 182 -8.61 -10.95 10.81
CA ILE A 182 -8.23 -9.65 11.36
C ILE A 182 -6.90 -9.79 12.07
N TYR A 183 -5.95 -8.90 11.73
CA TYR A 183 -4.58 -8.95 12.22
C TYR A 183 -4.12 -7.59 12.75
N LEU A 184 -3.20 -7.62 13.72
CA LEU A 184 -2.42 -6.49 14.17
C LEU A 184 -0.94 -6.74 13.83
N GLU A 185 -0.35 -5.83 13.04
CA GLU A 185 1.09 -5.83 12.72
C GLU A 185 1.78 -4.68 13.47
N ASN A 186 2.77 -5.02 14.27
CA ASN A 186 3.68 -4.05 14.89
C ASN A 186 5.01 -4.03 14.12
N GLY A 187 5.63 -2.87 14.02
CA GLY A 187 6.91 -2.71 13.35
C GLY A 187 7.65 -1.46 13.79
N ASP A 188 8.95 -1.47 13.59
CA ASP A 188 9.77 -0.30 13.81
C ASP A 188 9.47 0.79 12.79
N LYS A 189 9.62 2.05 13.20
CA LYS A 189 9.69 3.16 12.27
C LYS A 189 10.84 2.89 11.30
N PHE A 190 10.59 3.04 10.02
CA PHE A 190 11.65 2.96 9.00
C PHE A 190 11.90 4.33 8.38
N ASP A 191 13.14 4.54 7.94
CA ASP A 191 13.50 5.72 7.19
C ASP A 191 13.37 5.45 5.69
N TRP A 192 12.78 6.41 4.99
CA TRP A 192 12.64 6.32 3.54
C TRP A 192 14.01 6.45 2.86
N PRO A 193 14.25 5.74 1.75
CA PRO A 193 15.46 5.92 0.98
C PRO A 193 15.62 7.38 0.54
N ASP A 194 16.81 7.92 0.73
CA ASP A 194 17.18 9.28 0.36
C ASP A 194 18.48 9.25 -0.43
N LEU A 195 18.46 9.71 -1.68
CA LEU A 195 19.63 9.79 -2.55
C LEU A 195 20.67 10.81 -2.05
N SER A 196 20.26 11.74 -1.18
CA SER A 196 21.17 12.73 -0.58
C SER A 196 21.85 12.23 0.70
N ALA A 197 21.44 11.06 1.23
CA ALA A 197 22.08 10.46 2.38
C ALA A 197 23.53 10.10 2.08
N ALA A 198 24.40 10.21 3.09
CA ALA A 198 25.81 9.82 2.95
C ALA A 198 25.92 8.35 2.51
N GLU A 199 26.83 8.07 1.58
CA GLU A 199 27.12 6.70 1.16
C GLU A 199 27.58 5.88 2.39
N GLY A 200 26.83 4.81 2.68
CA GLY A 200 27.17 3.82 3.70
C GLY A 200 27.53 2.49 3.06
N ASP A 201 28.26 1.63 3.76
CA ASP A 201 28.46 0.23 3.31
C ASP A 201 27.16 -0.58 3.55
N HIS A 202 26.16 -0.30 2.72
CA HIS A 202 24.83 -0.92 2.82
C HIS A 202 24.65 -1.93 1.70
N ARG A 203 25.36 -3.04 1.77
CA ARG A 203 25.04 -4.22 0.94
C ARG A 203 23.74 -4.87 1.43
N VAL A 204 22.62 -4.33 1.03
CA VAL A 204 21.30 -4.82 1.43
C VAL A 204 20.65 -5.56 0.27
N PHE A 205 20.19 -6.79 0.55
CA PHE A 205 19.36 -7.52 -0.39
C PHE A 205 18.00 -6.82 -0.56
N CYS A 206 17.64 -6.47 -1.80
CA CYS A 206 16.36 -5.87 -2.11
C CYS A 206 15.48 -6.79 -2.96
N TYR A 207 14.18 -6.82 -2.65
CA TYR A 207 13.18 -7.56 -3.40
C TYR A 207 12.70 -6.85 -4.68
N GLY A 208 13.14 -5.61 -4.93
CA GLY A 208 12.82 -4.85 -6.13
C GLY A 208 13.18 -5.63 -7.41
N LEU A 209 12.30 -5.63 -8.40
CA LEU A 209 12.40 -6.40 -9.65
C LEU A 209 12.51 -7.94 -9.47
N ARG A 210 12.66 -8.43 -8.25
CA ARG A 210 12.75 -9.87 -7.96
C ARG A 210 11.36 -10.45 -7.75
N ASP A 211 10.58 -9.90 -6.83
CA ASP A 211 9.21 -10.28 -6.57
C ASP A 211 8.26 -9.06 -6.42
N GLN A 212 8.80 -7.85 -6.59
CA GLN A 212 8.08 -6.59 -6.50
C GLN A 212 8.29 -5.73 -7.74
N LEU A 213 7.26 -4.95 -8.08
CA LEU A 213 7.28 -3.95 -9.13
C LEU A 213 6.34 -2.80 -8.74
N GLY A 214 6.64 -1.57 -9.14
CA GLY A 214 5.75 -0.43 -9.01
C GLY A 214 5.44 0.23 -10.34
N VAL A 215 4.24 0.80 -10.47
CA VAL A 215 3.83 1.67 -11.56
C VAL A 215 3.20 2.91 -10.94
N LEU A 216 3.81 4.07 -11.17
CA LEU A 216 3.34 5.36 -10.70
C LEU A 216 2.12 5.82 -11.51
N CYS A 217 1.38 6.80 -11.00
CA CYS A 217 0.14 7.27 -11.64
C CYS A 217 0.34 7.89 -13.04
N ASP A 218 1.57 8.28 -13.37
CA ASP A 218 1.98 8.78 -14.69
C ASP A 218 2.53 7.67 -15.61
N GLY A 219 2.46 6.41 -15.18
CA GLY A 219 2.94 5.25 -15.92
C GLY A 219 4.41 4.91 -15.76
N THR A 220 5.17 5.68 -14.99
CA THR A 220 6.56 5.39 -14.70
C THR A 220 6.68 4.05 -13.96
N VAL A 221 7.50 3.15 -14.48
CA VAL A 221 7.75 1.84 -13.88
C VAL A 221 8.96 1.92 -12.97
N VAL A 222 8.81 1.47 -11.72
CA VAL A 222 9.82 1.53 -10.66
C VAL A 222 10.07 0.15 -10.05
N PRO A 223 11.25 -0.12 -9.45
CA PRO A 223 11.59 -1.44 -8.92
C PRO A 223 10.69 -1.93 -7.79
N CYS A 224 10.22 -1.04 -6.92
CA CYS A 224 9.35 -1.35 -5.77
C CYS A 224 8.66 -0.08 -5.24
N CYS A 225 7.89 -0.22 -4.14
CA CYS A 225 7.17 0.89 -3.53
C CYS A 225 8.04 1.93 -2.83
N LEU A 226 9.31 1.66 -2.59
CA LEU A 226 10.22 2.62 -1.94
C LEU A 226 10.74 3.69 -2.92
N ASP A 227 10.69 3.42 -4.22
CA ASP A 227 11.05 4.39 -5.26
C ASP A 227 9.84 5.26 -5.63
N HIS A 228 9.43 6.10 -4.69
CA HIS A 228 8.22 6.91 -4.78
C HIS A 228 8.36 8.15 -5.68
N GLU A 229 9.59 8.60 -5.94
CA GLU A 229 9.86 9.71 -6.87
C GLU A 229 10.15 9.22 -8.30
N GLY A 230 10.46 7.92 -8.48
CA GLY A 230 10.86 7.37 -9.77
C GLY A 230 12.33 7.61 -10.09
N ASP A 231 13.17 7.76 -9.08
CA ASP A 231 14.62 7.97 -9.24
C ASP A 231 15.30 6.80 -9.96
N LEU A 232 14.79 5.60 -9.75
CA LEU A 232 15.20 4.37 -10.43
C LEU A 232 14.26 3.99 -11.59
N ALA A 233 13.60 4.97 -12.22
CA ALA A 233 12.69 4.72 -13.33
C ALA A 233 13.28 3.77 -14.37
N LEU A 234 12.50 2.74 -14.75
CA LEU A 234 12.88 1.70 -15.71
C LEU A 234 12.38 1.98 -17.11
N GLY A 235 11.34 2.79 -17.23
CA GLY A 235 10.62 3.14 -18.44
C GLY A 235 9.19 3.59 -18.12
N ASN A 236 8.35 3.74 -19.14
CA ASN A 236 6.97 4.16 -18.95
C ASN A 236 5.99 3.15 -19.58
N ALA A 237 5.13 2.56 -18.76
CA ALA A 237 4.20 1.53 -19.17
C ALA A 237 3.03 2.05 -20.03
N PHE A 238 2.82 3.37 -20.14
CA PHE A 238 1.86 3.92 -21.07
C PHE A 238 2.39 3.88 -22.52
N ALA A 239 3.70 4.11 -22.67
CA ALA A 239 4.34 4.20 -23.98
C ALA A 239 5.00 2.90 -24.46
N GLN A 240 5.36 1.99 -23.56
CA GLN A 240 6.18 0.81 -23.84
C GLN A 240 5.47 -0.49 -23.45
N LYS A 241 5.89 -1.60 -24.00
CA LYS A 241 5.51 -2.93 -23.51
C LYS A 241 6.25 -3.21 -22.20
N LEU A 242 5.56 -3.78 -21.22
CA LEU A 242 6.17 -4.10 -19.93
C LEU A 242 7.34 -5.08 -20.06
N GLU A 243 7.26 -6.03 -21.00
CA GLU A 243 8.33 -6.97 -21.30
C GLU A 243 9.61 -6.26 -21.75
N GLU A 244 9.50 -5.25 -22.60
CA GLU A 244 10.65 -4.45 -23.07
C GLU A 244 11.31 -3.70 -21.92
N ILE A 245 10.49 -3.08 -21.02
CA ILE A 245 10.97 -2.40 -19.83
C ILE A 245 11.74 -3.35 -18.93
N LEU A 246 11.13 -4.50 -18.60
CA LEU A 246 11.73 -5.48 -17.68
C LEU A 246 12.98 -6.17 -18.21
N ASN A 247 13.14 -6.24 -19.52
CA ASN A 247 14.31 -6.83 -20.18
C ASN A 247 15.37 -5.78 -20.60
N SER A 248 15.12 -4.50 -20.31
CA SER A 248 16.06 -3.42 -20.66
C SER A 248 17.41 -3.59 -19.95
N PRO A 249 18.51 -3.07 -20.51
CA PRO A 249 19.82 -3.05 -19.84
C PRO A 249 19.75 -2.39 -18.46
N ARG A 250 18.97 -1.30 -18.32
CA ARG A 250 18.79 -0.60 -17.05
C ARG A 250 18.11 -1.50 -15.99
N ALA A 251 17.02 -2.18 -16.35
CA ALA A 251 16.34 -3.08 -15.42
C ALA A 251 17.24 -4.25 -14.99
N LYS A 252 18.04 -4.78 -15.89
CA LYS A 252 19.02 -5.84 -15.59
C LYS A 252 20.09 -5.34 -14.63
N SER A 253 20.68 -4.18 -14.90
CA SER A 253 21.72 -3.57 -14.05
C SER A 253 21.21 -3.33 -12.63
N ILE A 254 20.00 -2.78 -12.49
CA ILE A 254 19.39 -2.54 -11.16
C ILE A 254 19.09 -3.89 -10.46
N TYR A 255 18.55 -4.88 -11.18
CA TYR A 255 18.30 -6.22 -10.64
C TYR A 255 19.59 -6.87 -10.12
N ASP A 256 20.68 -6.76 -10.88
CA ASP A 256 21.98 -7.32 -10.51
C ASP A 256 22.54 -6.59 -9.28
N GLY A 257 22.48 -5.25 -9.25
CA GLY A 257 22.88 -4.44 -8.10
C GLY A 257 22.15 -4.82 -6.83
N PHE A 258 20.84 -5.10 -6.90
CA PHE A 258 20.04 -5.58 -5.76
C PHE A 258 20.32 -7.03 -5.35
N SER A 259 21.13 -7.76 -6.11
CA SER A 259 21.37 -9.19 -5.88
C SER A 259 22.70 -9.47 -5.18
N HIS A 260 23.60 -8.50 -5.12
CA HIS A 260 24.86 -8.63 -4.42
C HIS A 260 24.64 -8.50 -2.89
N ARG A 261 25.03 -9.55 -2.16
CA ARG A 261 25.07 -9.61 -0.70
C ARG A 261 26.46 -9.34 -0.19
#